data_c76bf0f4b309e7222c9c3eeab766104b
#
_entry.id   c76bf0f4b309e7222c9c3eeab766104b
#
_cell.length_a   1.000
_cell.length_b   1.000
_cell.length_c   1.000
_cell.angle_alpha   90.00
_cell.angle_beta   90.00
_cell.angle_gamma   90.00
#
_symmetry.space_group_name_H-M   'P 1'
#
loop_
_entity.id
_entity.type
_entity.pdbx_description
1 polymer ?
#
loop_
_entity_poly.entity_id
_entity_poly.type
_entity_poly.pdbx_seq_one_letter_code
_entity_poly.pdbx_strand_id
1 'polypeptide(L)'
;MNNVEIKSVLFVCVENSCRSQLAEAISNHLFSNHLKAFSAGSKPSGKVNPKAIASLKAIGIEHKGKSKSVNEVKGSDFDFLVGMGCGDECPVIPGSKRIEWNIPDPKKYGTKKFNEIRDQIKEKIVSDLL
;
A
#
# COMPACT_ATOMS: atom_id res chain seq x y z
N MET A 1 7.11 23.32 -19.22
CA MET A 1 7.48 22.20 -18.35
C MET A 1 6.53 22.11 -17.18
N ASN A 2 5.78 21.06 -17.11
CA ASN A 2 4.84 20.87 -16.01
C ASN A 2 5.56 20.26 -14.82
N ASN A 3 5.71 21.02 -13.75
CA ASN A 3 6.19 20.48 -12.50
C ASN A 3 5.07 19.68 -11.87
N VAL A 4 5.14 18.36 -12.02
CA VAL A 4 4.21 17.47 -11.35
C VAL A 4 4.64 17.35 -9.90
N GLU A 5 3.78 17.78 -8.99
CA GLU A 5 4.02 17.64 -7.57
C GLU A 5 3.90 16.17 -7.18
N ILE A 6 4.96 15.62 -6.58
CA ILE A 6 4.94 14.25 -6.08
C ILE A 6 4.26 14.25 -4.73
N LYS A 7 3.18 13.48 -4.61
CA LYS A 7 2.43 13.32 -3.37
C LYS A 7 2.93 12.12 -2.58
N SER A 8 3.01 12.26 -1.26
CA SER A 8 3.35 11.15 -0.39
C SER A 8 2.08 10.43 0.08
N VAL A 9 2.13 9.10 0.12
CA VAL A 9 1.01 8.28 0.56
C VAL A 9 1.48 7.19 1.51
N LEU A 10 0.75 7.00 2.60
CA LEU A 10 0.95 5.89 3.52
C LEU A 10 -0.21 4.91 3.36
N PHE A 11 0.11 3.69 2.97
CA PHE A 11 -0.86 2.59 2.92
C PHE A 11 -0.78 1.78 4.21
N VAL A 12 -1.91 1.59 4.85
CA VAL A 12 -1.99 0.87 6.13
C VAL A 12 -2.94 -0.30 6.02
N CYS A 13 -2.46 -1.49 6.39
CA CYS A 13 -3.30 -2.66 6.63
C CYS A 13 -2.90 -3.27 7.97
N VAL A 14 -3.51 -4.38 8.38
CA VAL A 14 -3.22 -4.93 9.71
C VAL A 14 -1.78 -5.45 9.82
N GLU A 15 -1.40 -6.39 8.95
CA GLU A 15 -0.11 -7.09 9.05
C GLU A 15 1.02 -6.46 8.25
N ASN A 16 0.73 -5.53 7.34
CA ASN A 16 1.71 -4.97 6.39
C ASN A 16 2.46 -6.08 5.64
N SER A 17 1.74 -7.10 5.21
CA SER A 17 2.34 -8.24 4.52
C SER A 17 1.79 -8.47 3.12
N CYS A 18 0.54 -8.08 2.83
CA CYS A 18 -0.10 -8.27 1.52
C CYS A 18 -0.58 -6.96 0.91
N ARG A 19 -1.77 -6.49 1.32
CA ARG A 19 -2.46 -5.36 0.67
C ARG A 19 -1.65 -4.09 0.61
N SER A 20 -1.14 -3.62 1.72
CA SER A 20 -0.36 -2.38 1.78
C SER A 20 0.99 -2.53 1.07
N GLN A 21 1.58 -3.71 1.08
CA GLN A 21 2.81 -3.99 0.35
C GLN A 21 2.58 -3.94 -1.16
N LEU A 22 1.47 -4.50 -1.64
CA LEU A 22 1.09 -4.41 -3.06
C LEU A 22 0.92 -2.97 -3.49
N ALA A 23 0.21 -2.17 -2.69
CA ALA A 23 -0.06 -0.76 -2.98
C ALA A 23 1.23 0.07 -3.01
N GLU A 24 2.11 -0.13 -2.03
CA GLU A 24 3.41 0.57 -1.98
C GLU A 24 4.25 0.25 -3.21
N ALA A 25 4.40 -1.03 -3.54
CA ALA A 25 5.23 -1.45 -4.66
C ALA A 25 4.69 -0.95 -6.01
N ILE A 26 3.39 -1.07 -6.23
CA ILE A 26 2.75 -0.61 -7.47
C ILE A 26 2.92 0.90 -7.62
N SER A 27 2.67 1.66 -6.56
CA SER A 27 2.79 3.12 -6.59
C SER A 27 4.22 3.56 -6.91
N ASN A 28 5.21 2.96 -6.25
CA ASN A 28 6.61 3.35 -6.42
C ASN A 28 7.21 2.90 -7.76
N HIS A 29 6.70 1.81 -8.33
CA HIS A 29 7.19 1.33 -9.62
C HIS A 29 6.48 1.94 -10.82
N LEU A 30 5.14 1.96 -10.79
CA LEU A 30 4.36 2.38 -11.96
C LEU A 30 4.02 3.86 -11.95
N PHE A 31 3.96 4.48 -10.77
CA PHE A 31 3.51 5.86 -10.60
C PHE A 31 4.51 6.73 -9.85
N SER A 32 5.80 6.41 -9.94
CA SER A 32 6.87 7.13 -9.22
C SER A 32 6.95 8.61 -9.59
N ASN A 33 6.45 9.00 -10.76
CA ASN A 33 6.40 10.40 -11.17
C ASN A 33 5.31 11.19 -10.45
N HIS A 34 4.38 10.52 -9.80
CA HIS A 34 3.23 11.13 -9.13
C HIS A 34 3.15 10.82 -7.64
N LEU A 35 3.67 9.68 -7.21
CA LEU A 35 3.54 9.18 -5.85
C LEU A 35 4.86 8.70 -5.28
N LYS A 36 5.06 9.01 -3.99
CA LYS A 36 6.07 8.39 -3.16
C LYS A 36 5.34 7.64 -2.05
N ALA A 37 5.37 6.33 -2.10
CA ALA A 37 4.55 5.48 -1.26
C ALA A 37 5.32 4.81 -0.14
N PHE A 38 4.65 4.70 0.99
CA PHE A 38 5.12 4.00 2.18
C PHE A 38 4.01 3.06 2.64
N SER A 39 4.35 2.05 3.43
CA SER A 39 3.36 1.16 4.01
C SER A 39 3.69 0.81 5.43
N ALA A 40 2.66 0.47 6.21
CA ALA A 40 2.82 0.06 7.60
C ALA A 40 1.62 -0.77 8.04
N GLY A 41 1.74 -1.43 9.19
CA GLY A 41 0.67 -2.21 9.77
C GLY A 41 0.47 -1.89 11.24
N SER A 42 -0.78 -2.04 11.70
CA SER A 42 -1.11 -1.90 13.13
C SER A 42 -0.57 -3.06 13.94
N LYS A 43 -0.49 -4.24 13.33
CA LYS A 43 0.08 -5.46 13.91
C LYS A 43 0.95 -6.15 12.87
N PRO A 44 2.16 -5.63 12.58
CA PRO A 44 2.98 -6.17 11.51
C PRO A 44 3.40 -7.61 11.78
N SER A 45 3.33 -8.45 10.74
CA SER A 45 3.74 -9.86 10.84
C SER A 45 5.27 -10.01 10.86
N GLY A 46 5.99 -8.97 10.49
CA GLY A 46 7.45 -8.99 10.38
C GLY A 46 7.96 -9.53 9.05
N LYS A 47 7.07 -9.96 8.18
CA LYS A 47 7.45 -10.57 6.90
C LYS A 47 6.44 -10.24 5.80
N VAL A 48 6.94 -9.87 4.63
CA VAL A 48 6.11 -9.71 3.43
C VAL A 48 5.69 -11.10 2.93
N ASN A 49 4.40 -11.26 2.64
CA ASN A 49 3.88 -12.54 2.17
C ASN A 49 4.53 -12.91 0.82
N PRO A 50 5.08 -14.13 0.68
CA PRO A 50 5.69 -14.56 -0.58
C PRO A 50 4.74 -14.50 -1.78
N LYS A 51 3.44 -14.66 -1.57
CA LYS A 51 2.44 -14.53 -2.64
C LYS A 51 2.36 -13.09 -3.15
N ALA A 52 2.55 -12.10 -2.28
CA ALA A 52 2.59 -10.70 -2.70
C ALA A 52 3.81 -10.45 -3.57
N ILE A 53 4.96 -10.97 -3.18
CA ILE A 53 6.20 -10.84 -3.94
C ILE A 53 6.04 -11.50 -5.31
N ALA A 54 5.47 -12.72 -5.37
CA ALA A 54 5.24 -13.43 -6.63
C ALA A 54 4.24 -12.71 -7.53
N SER A 55 3.16 -12.16 -6.95
CA SER A 55 2.14 -11.42 -7.70
C SER A 55 2.71 -10.16 -8.33
N LEU A 56 3.59 -9.45 -7.63
CA LEU A 56 4.27 -8.28 -8.15
C LEU A 56 5.27 -8.64 -9.23
N LYS A 57 6.02 -9.70 -9.04
CA LYS A 57 6.98 -10.19 -10.02
C LYS A 57 6.30 -10.55 -11.34
N ALA A 58 5.08 -11.08 -11.28
CA ALA A 58 4.30 -11.42 -12.47
C ALA A 58 4.00 -10.22 -13.37
N ILE A 59 4.03 -9.00 -12.83
CA ILE A 59 3.85 -7.76 -13.60
C ILE A 59 5.15 -6.94 -13.70
N GLY A 60 6.30 -7.60 -13.49
CA GLY A 60 7.61 -6.99 -13.68
C GLY A 60 8.12 -6.14 -12.52
N ILE A 61 7.51 -6.27 -11.34
CA ILE A 61 7.93 -5.52 -10.16
C ILE A 61 8.71 -6.41 -9.20
N GLU A 62 9.97 -6.07 -8.96
CA GLU A 62 10.79 -6.74 -7.97
C GLU A 62 10.69 -5.97 -6.65
N HIS A 63 10.03 -6.58 -5.67
CA HIS A 63 9.73 -5.92 -4.41
C HIS A 63 10.60 -6.42 -3.27
N LYS A 64 11.28 -5.49 -2.59
CA LYS A 64 12.17 -5.74 -1.44
C LYS A 64 11.69 -5.03 -0.19
N GLY A 65 10.38 -4.93 -0.01
CA GLY A 65 9.78 -4.27 1.14
C GLY A 65 9.92 -5.05 2.44
N LYS A 66 9.62 -4.37 3.52
CA LYS A 66 9.62 -4.95 4.87
C LYS A 66 8.26 -4.74 5.52
N SER A 67 7.81 -5.70 6.32
CA SER A 67 6.64 -5.52 7.17
C SER A 67 7.01 -4.62 8.34
N LYS A 68 6.34 -3.47 8.45
CA LYS A 68 6.68 -2.40 9.40
C LYS A 68 5.49 -2.03 10.27
N SER A 69 5.77 -1.57 11.48
CA SER A 69 4.75 -1.02 12.37
C SER A 69 4.42 0.43 12.00
N VAL A 70 3.16 0.83 12.23
CA VAL A 70 2.76 2.24 12.15
C VAL A 70 3.60 3.13 13.05
N ASN A 71 4.16 2.58 14.13
CA ASN A 71 5.05 3.34 15.02
C ASN A 71 6.33 3.80 14.35
N GLU A 72 6.78 3.11 13.31
CA GLU A 72 8.01 3.47 12.59
C GLU A 72 7.81 4.68 11.66
N VAL A 73 6.57 5.00 11.30
CA VAL A 73 6.23 6.14 10.46
C VAL A 73 5.52 7.24 11.24
N LYS A 74 5.33 7.07 12.52
CA LYS A 74 4.68 8.03 13.41
C LYS A 74 5.50 9.31 13.47
N GLY A 75 4.85 10.44 13.28
CA GLY A 75 5.51 11.75 13.24
C GLY A 75 5.93 12.20 11.84
N SER A 76 5.83 11.33 10.84
CA SER A 76 6.05 11.70 9.44
C SER A 76 4.79 12.33 8.85
N ASP A 77 4.97 13.21 7.88
CA ASP A 77 3.86 13.86 7.17
C ASP A 77 3.56 13.13 5.87
N PHE A 78 2.27 12.94 5.58
CA PHE A 78 1.81 12.34 4.33
C PHE A 78 0.67 13.16 3.74
N ASP A 79 0.62 13.24 2.42
CA ASP A 79 -0.50 13.89 1.73
C ASP A 79 -1.76 13.03 1.81
N PHE A 80 -1.59 11.70 1.70
CA PHE A 80 -2.69 10.74 1.78
C PHE A 80 -2.42 9.66 2.82
N LEU A 81 -3.46 9.27 3.53
CA LEU A 81 -3.45 8.09 4.39
C LEU A 81 -4.53 7.14 3.88
N VAL A 82 -4.12 6.00 3.35
CA VAL A 82 -5.04 5.01 2.79
C VAL A 82 -5.13 3.81 3.71
N GLY A 83 -6.30 3.62 4.32
CA GLY A 83 -6.61 2.46 5.14
C GLY A 83 -7.13 1.32 4.27
N MET A 84 -6.60 0.13 4.50
CA MET A 84 -6.94 -1.06 3.71
C MET A 84 -7.42 -2.20 4.61
N GLY A 85 -8.38 -1.87 5.50
CA GLY A 85 -8.98 -2.84 6.38
C GLY A 85 -8.43 -2.87 7.81
N CYS A 86 -7.74 -1.82 8.25
CA CYS A 86 -7.23 -1.73 9.63
C CYS A 86 -8.27 -1.19 10.63
N GLY A 87 -9.40 -0.65 10.13
CA GLY A 87 -10.46 -0.13 10.99
C GLY A 87 -9.98 0.97 11.94
N ASP A 88 -10.36 0.85 13.21
CA ASP A 88 -10.01 1.82 14.24
C ASP A 88 -8.52 1.80 14.63
N GLU A 89 -7.79 0.78 14.20
CA GLU A 89 -6.37 0.65 14.48
C GLU A 89 -5.48 1.45 13.50
N CYS A 90 -6.09 2.10 12.50
CA CYS A 90 -5.35 2.97 11.59
C CYS A 90 -4.86 4.21 12.34
N PRO A 91 -3.62 4.66 12.10
CA PRO A 91 -3.11 5.84 12.75
C PRO A 91 -3.86 7.10 12.30
N VAL A 92 -3.87 8.13 13.14
CA VAL A 92 -4.34 9.45 12.78
C VAL A 92 -3.10 10.28 12.45
N ILE A 93 -3.03 10.80 11.22
CA ILE A 93 -1.93 11.64 10.77
C ILE A 93 -2.49 13.01 10.40
N PRO A 94 -2.27 14.03 11.23
CA PRO A 94 -2.78 15.37 10.97
C PRO A 94 -2.30 15.90 9.62
N GLY A 95 -3.19 16.57 8.89
CA GLY A 95 -2.87 17.17 7.59
C GLY A 95 -2.97 16.22 6.41
N SER A 96 -3.14 14.93 6.64
CA SER A 96 -3.32 13.96 5.55
C SER A 96 -4.79 13.84 5.15
N LYS A 97 -5.03 13.56 3.86
CA LYS A 97 -6.37 13.20 3.39
C LYS A 97 -6.56 11.70 3.61
N ARG A 98 -7.51 11.34 4.45
CA ARG A 98 -7.81 9.94 4.76
C ARG A 98 -8.75 9.33 3.75
N ILE A 99 -8.36 8.18 3.23
CA ILE A 99 -9.15 7.40 2.27
C ILE A 99 -9.22 5.97 2.78
N GLU A 100 -10.41 5.38 2.74
CA GLU A 100 -10.61 3.97 3.10
C GLU A 100 -10.93 3.16 1.86
N TRP A 101 -10.17 2.09 1.64
CA TRP A 101 -10.42 1.13 0.58
C TRP A 101 -10.93 -0.17 1.15
N ASN A 102 -12.06 -0.63 0.65
CA ASN A 102 -12.61 -1.92 1.04
C ASN A 102 -12.03 -3.00 0.12
N ILE A 103 -10.85 -3.49 0.47
CA ILE A 103 -10.14 -4.50 -0.31
C ILE A 103 -10.04 -5.79 0.50
N PRO A 104 -10.51 -6.94 -0.04
CA PRO A 104 -10.40 -8.21 0.66
C PRO A 104 -8.96 -8.57 0.97
N ASP A 105 -8.72 -9.19 2.13
CA ASP A 105 -7.40 -9.71 2.45
C ASP A 105 -7.11 -10.93 1.58
N PRO A 106 -6.08 -10.88 0.71
CA PRO A 106 -5.81 -11.98 -0.22
C PRO A 106 -5.02 -13.14 0.39
N LYS A 107 -4.65 -13.03 1.64
CA LYS A 107 -3.76 -13.97 2.34
C LYS A 107 -4.14 -15.44 2.16
N LYS A 108 -5.45 -15.75 2.20
CA LYS A 108 -5.96 -17.13 2.12
C LYS A 108 -6.32 -17.57 0.71
N TYR A 109 -6.16 -16.71 -0.28
CA TYR A 109 -6.56 -17.01 -1.65
C TYR A 109 -5.40 -17.57 -2.47
N GLY A 110 -5.72 -18.32 -3.55
CA GLY A 110 -4.75 -18.80 -4.51
C GLY A 110 -4.26 -17.68 -5.43
N THR A 111 -3.35 -18.04 -6.31
CA THR A 111 -2.64 -17.11 -7.21
C THR A 111 -3.59 -16.24 -8.04
N LYS A 112 -4.60 -16.84 -8.65
CA LYS A 112 -5.53 -16.12 -9.52
C LYS A 112 -6.24 -15.00 -8.78
N LYS A 113 -6.84 -15.33 -7.63
CA LYS A 113 -7.56 -14.35 -6.82
C LYS A 113 -6.63 -13.29 -6.24
N PHE A 114 -5.43 -13.69 -5.85
CA PHE A 114 -4.42 -12.78 -5.35
C PHE A 114 -4.05 -11.74 -6.41
N ASN A 115 -3.87 -12.18 -7.66
CA ASN A 115 -3.54 -11.29 -8.77
C ASN A 115 -4.71 -10.35 -9.12
N GLU A 116 -5.95 -10.83 -8.99
CA GLU A 116 -7.14 -9.97 -9.18
C GLU A 116 -7.17 -8.84 -8.15
N ILE A 117 -6.83 -9.14 -6.90
CA ILE A 117 -6.77 -8.14 -5.83
C ILE A 117 -5.63 -7.15 -6.08
N ARG A 118 -4.47 -7.63 -6.55
CA ARG A 118 -3.37 -6.75 -6.99
C ARG A 118 -3.85 -5.75 -8.04
N ASP A 119 -4.57 -6.22 -9.04
CA ASP A 119 -5.06 -5.38 -10.13
C ASP A 119 -6.13 -4.41 -9.65
N GLN A 120 -6.97 -4.82 -8.70
CA GLN A 120 -7.96 -3.95 -8.07
C GLN A 120 -7.28 -2.81 -7.31
N ILE A 121 -6.21 -3.10 -6.60
CA ILE A 121 -5.41 -2.08 -5.89
C ILE A 121 -4.84 -1.07 -6.89
N LYS A 122 -4.29 -1.54 -8.00
CA LYS A 122 -3.78 -0.66 -9.06
C LYS A 122 -4.86 0.28 -9.58
N GLU A 123 -6.06 -0.24 -9.84
CA GLU A 123 -7.19 0.58 -10.30
C GLU A 123 -7.57 1.64 -9.28
N LYS A 124 -7.57 1.30 -8.00
CA LYS A 124 -7.87 2.24 -6.91
C LYS A 124 -6.83 3.36 -6.84
N ILE A 125 -5.56 3.05 -7.02
CA ILE A 125 -4.50 4.05 -7.06
C ILE A 125 -4.76 5.05 -8.17
N VAL A 126 -5.06 4.57 -9.37
CA VAL A 126 -5.33 5.42 -10.52
C VAL A 126 -6.56 6.31 -10.29
N SER A 127 -7.64 5.74 -9.75
CA SER A 127 -8.89 6.49 -9.59
C SER A 127 -8.86 7.49 -8.43
N ASP A 128 -8.16 7.18 -7.35
CA ASP A 128 -8.26 7.95 -6.10
C ASP A 128 -7.03 8.81 -5.80
N LEU A 129 -5.85 8.45 -6.29
CA LEU A 129 -4.61 9.11 -5.94
C LEU A 129 -3.94 9.87 -7.10
N LEU A 130 -4.37 9.65 -8.32
CA LEU A 130 -3.81 10.32 -9.50
C LEU A 130 -4.79 11.36 -10.12
#